data_c2a1452e94b9c0d8b93083cfab21f4b6
#
_entry.id   c2a1452e94b9c0d8b93083cfab21f4b6
#
_cell.length_a   1.000
_cell.length_b   1.000
_cell.length_c   1.000
_cell.angle_alpha   90.00
_cell.angle_beta   90.00
_cell.angle_gamma   90.00
#
_symmetry.space_group_name_H-M   'P 1'
#
loop_
_entity.id
_entity.type
_entity.pdbx_description
1 polymer ?
#
loop_
_entity_poly.entity_id
_entity_poly.type
_entity_poly.pdbx_seq_one_letter_code
_entity_poly.pdbx_strand_id
1 'polypeptide(L)'
;MRIEDDAALLTDYERTQLADLMKDITQYGNVAFKSILTNSYSTTDDYAYAYYAQIFQKNSGTVFLIDMAKRKIWIHSNGEIYKTITESYADTITDNIYTYASKKEYYNCASKAFEQELALLKGSKIRQPMKYTSNILLALIIALFANYGIVRLLTKQKKPKSKQLISGAFVHQAFNGTQFQFINQTRVYSPPSSSGGSSSSGGGSSSSGGGGSSGGGGGGGGHSF
;
A
#
# COMPACT_ATOMS: atom_id res chain seq x y z
N MET A 1 -12.71 -30.12 6.35
CA MET A 1 -12.71 -29.68 4.93
C MET A 1 -14.15 -29.58 4.43
N ARG A 2 -14.48 -28.52 3.68
CA ARG A 2 -15.82 -28.28 3.12
C ARG A 2 -15.75 -27.59 1.77
N ILE A 3 -16.57 -28.02 0.79
CA ILE A 3 -16.73 -27.39 -0.51
C ILE A 3 -18.20 -27.12 -0.73
N GLU A 4 -18.58 -25.87 -0.86
CA GLU A 4 -19.94 -25.40 -1.13
C GLU A 4 -19.91 -24.46 -2.35
N ASP A 5 -20.34 -24.98 -3.48
CA ASP A 5 -20.34 -24.26 -4.76
C ASP A 5 -21.77 -23.89 -5.15
N ASP A 6 -22.38 -22.95 -4.41
CA ASP A 6 -23.77 -22.52 -4.64
C ASP A 6 -23.93 -21.74 -5.95
N ALA A 7 -22.85 -21.17 -6.47
CA ALA A 7 -22.86 -20.49 -7.74
C ALA A 7 -22.61 -21.43 -8.93
N ALA A 8 -22.43 -22.73 -8.68
CA ALA A 8 -22.17 -23.75 -9.70
C ALA A 8 -21.02 -23.35 -10.66
N LEU A 9 -19.91 -22.88 -10.07
CA LEU A 9 -18.75 -22.41 -10.83
C LEU A 9 -17.80 -23.54 -11.23
N LEU A 10 -17.90 -24.70 -10.55
CA LEU A 10 -17.01 -25.85 -10.72
C LEU A 10 -17.78 -27.05 -11.23
N THR A 11 -17.17 -27.81 -12.11
CA THR A 11 -17.62 -29.15 -12.49
C THR A 11 -17.39 -30.14 -11.34
N ASP A 12 -18.05 -31.31 -11.38
CA ASP A 12 -17.84 -32.36 -10.36
C ASP A 12 -16.40 -32.88 -10.34
N TYR A 13 -15.77 -32.95 -11.52
CA TYR A 13 -14.36 -33.32 -11.64
C TYR A 13 -13.43 -32.28 -10.97
N GLU A 14 -13.65 -31.00 -11.23
CA GLU A 14 -12.89 -29.90 -10.62
C GLU A 14 -13.08 -29.83 -9.11
N ARG A 15 -14.30 -30.11 -8.59
CA ARG A 15 -14.55 -30.22 -7.14
C ARG A 15 -13.75 -31.34 -6.51
N THR A 16 -13.65 -32.48 -7.18
CA THR A 16 -12.83 -33.60 -6.69
C THR A 16 -11.35 -33.23 -6.64
N GLN A 17 -10.83 -32.64 -7.71
CA GLN A 17 -9.44 -32.18 -7.74
C GLN A 17 -9.16 -31.11 -6.68
N LEU A 18 -10.09 -30.19 -6.49
CA LEU A 18 -9.97 -29.15 -5.46
C LEU A 18 -9.96 -29.75 -4.06
N ALA A 19 -10.80 -30.77 -3.82
CA ALA A 19 -10.84 -31.49 -2.55
C ALA A 19 -9.50 -32.20 -2.25
N ASP A 20 -8.88 -32.80 -3.24
CA ASP A 20 -7.58 -33.46 -3.07
C ASP A 20 -6.49 -32.44 -2.69
N LEU A 21 -6.49 -31.26 -3.32
CA LEU A 21 -5.56 -30.18 -2.99
C LEU A 21 -5.80 -29.63 -1.57
N MET A 22 -7.05 -29.40 -1.21
CA MET A 22 -7.46 -28.89 0.12
C MET A 22 -7.11 -29.87 1.24
N LYS A 23 -7.07 -31.18 0.96
CA LYS A 23 -6.75 -32.22 1.95
C LYS A 23 -5.37 -32.00 2.59
N ASP A 24 -4.39 -31.53 1.84
CA ASP A 24 -3.06 -31.24 2.40
C ASP A 24 -3.08 -30.09 3.41
N ILE A 25 -4.03 -29.13 3.27
CA ILE A 25 -4.18 -28.02 4.19
C ILE A 25 -4.79 -28.48 5.52
N THR A 26 -5.57 -29.55 5.51
CA THR A 26 -6.29 -30.02 6.74
C THR A 26 -5.34 -30.40 7.88
N GLN A 27 -4.08 -30.70 7.61
CA GLN A 27 -3.08 -30.96 8.64
C GLN A 27 -2.73 -29.71 9.48
N TYR A 28 -3.01 -28.52 8.96
CA TYR A 28 -2.75 -27.23 9.62
C TYR A 28 -4.01 -26.63 10.25
N GLY A 29 -5.20 -27.04 9.80
CA GLY A 29 -6.49 -26.56 10.30
C GLY A 29 -7.64 -26.83 9.36
N ASN A 30 -8.78 -26.24 9.65
CA ASN A 30 -9.96 -26.38 8.81
C ASN A 30 -9.80 -25.59 7.50
N VAL A 31 -10.40 -26.11 6.40
CA VAL A 31 -10.33 -25.45 5.11
C VAL A 31 -11.69 -25.55 4.41
N ALA A 32 -12.15 -24.46 3.81
CA ALA A 32 -13.38 -24.44 3.04
C ALA A 32 -13.25 -23.61 1.76
N PHE A 33 -13.94 -24.07 0.73
CA PHE A 33 -14.28 -23.31 -0.47
C PHE A 33 -15.76 -22.96 -0.46
N LYS A 34 -16.07 -21.70 -0.79
CA LYS A 34 -17.45 -21.23 -0.94
C LYS A 34 -17.57 -20.39 -2.19
N SER A 35 -18.62 -20.63 -3.00
CA SER A 35 -19.06 -19.69 -4.03
C SER A 35 -20.50 -19.28 -3.80
N ILE A 36 -20.86 -18.02 -4.11
CA ILE A 36 -22.19 -17.48 -3.91
C ILE A 36 -22.65 -16.62 -5.10
N LEU A 37 -23.94 -16.69 -5.45
CA LEU A 37 -24.58 -15.84 -6.45
C LEU A 37 -25.17 -14.56 -5.85
N THR A 38 -25.58 -14.60 -4.59
CA THR A 38 -26.22 -13.48 -3.89
C THR A 38 -25.51 -13.23 -2.56
N ASN A 39 -25.40 -11.97 -2.18
CA ASN A 39 -24.80 -11.57 -0.92
C ASN A 39 -25.66 -10.48 -0.27
N SER A 40 -26.32 -10.82 0.83
CA SER A 40 -27.18 -9.92 1.61
C SER A 40 -26.40 -9.08 2.63
N TYR A 41 -25.12 -9.38 2.86
CA TYR A 41 -24.25 -8.60 3.76
C TYR A 41 -23.74 -7.34 3.07
N SER A 42 -23.34 -6.34 3.86
CA SER A 42 -22.81 -5.09 3.35
C SER A 42 -21.52 -5.29 2.55
N THR A 43 -20.65 -6.17 3.01
CA THR A 43 -19.37 -6.47 2.35
C THR A 43 -19.19 -7.96 2.12
N THR A 44 -18.23 -8.32 1.27
CA THR A 44 -17.79 -9.71 1.07
C THR A 44 -17.07 -10.24 2.32
N ASP A 45 -16.37 -9.36 3.04
CA ASP A 45 -15.72 -9.67 4.32
C ASP A 45 -16.73 -10.10 5.38
N ASP A 46 -17.80 -9.32 5.58
CA ASP A 46 -18.86 -9.63 6.55
C ASP A 46 -19.47 -11.02 6.25
N TYR A 47 -19.70 -11.32 4.97
CA TYR A 47 -20.19 -12.63 4.56
C TYR A 47 -19.18 -13.73 4.90
N ALA A 48 -17.91 -13.54 4.53
CA ALA A 48 -16.85 -14.52 4.75
C ALA A 48 -16.67 -14.82 6.24
N TYR A 49 -16.67 -13.78 7.07
CA TYR A 49 -16.62 -13.90 8.53
C TYR A 49 -17.80 -14.66 9.10
N ALA A 50 -19.03 -14.29 8.70
CA ALA A 50 -20.26 -14.95 9.17
C ALA A 50 -20.29 -16.42 8.75
N TYR A 51 -19.92 -16.73 7.51
CA TYR A 51 -19.83 -18.10 7.01
C TYR A 51 -18.77 -18.90 7.76
N TYR A 52 -17.57 -18.32 7.96
CA TYR A 52 -16.52 -18.95 8.76
C TYR A 52 -17.00 -19.29 10.18
N ALA A 53 -17.60 -18.32 10.85
CA ALA A 53 -18.12 -18.49 12.21
C ALA A 53 -19.21 -19.59 12.28
N GLN A 54 -20.03 -19.72 11.24
CA GLN A 54 -21.06 -20.74 11.13
C GLN A 54 -20.48 -22.16 11.03
N ILE A 55 -19.43 -22.34 10.19
CA ILE A 55 -18.93 -23.68 9.87
C ILE A 55 -17.78 -24.14 10.77
N PHE A 56 -16.94 -23.23 11.22
CA PHE A 56 -15.74 -23.54 12.01
C PHE A 56 -15.77 -22.97 13.42
N GLN A 57 -16.70 -22.07 13.71
CA GLN A 57 -16.79 -21.35 15.00
C GLN A 57 -15.47 -20.64 15.33
N LYS A 58 -14.80 -21.05 16.42
CA LYS A 58 -13.49 -20.50 16.85
C LYS A 58 -12.29 -21.39 16.48
N ASN A 59 -12.54 -22.51 15.80
CA ASN A 59 -11.46 -23.42 15.42
C ASN A 59 -10.60 -22.79 14.33
N SER A 60 -9.30 -23.10 14.36
CA SER A 60 -8.35 -22.62 13.34
C SER A 60 -8.73 -23.10 11.94
N GLY A 61 -8.64 -22.21 10.95
CA GLY A 61 -8.96 -22.55 9.58
C GLY A 61 -8.88 -21.38 8.60
N THR A 62 -9.16 -21.70 7.34
CA THR A 62 -9.22 -20.75 6.22
C THR A 62 -10.44 -21.02 5.35
N VAL A 63 -11.02 -19.95 4.79
CA VAL A 63 -12.12 -19.99 3.81
C VAL A 63 -11.72 -19.18 2.60
N PHE A 64 -11.76 -19.79 1.41
CA PHE A 64 -11.72 -19.07 0.15
C PHE A 64 -13.12 -18.90 -0.41
N LEU A 65 -13.53 -17.66 -0.63
CA LEU A 65 -14.85 -17.25 -1.09
C LEU A 65 -14.78 -16.60 -2.47
N ILE A 66 -15.66 -17.04 -3.39
CA ILE A 66 -15.96 -16.35 -4.64
C ILE A 66 -17.36 -15.76 -4.56
N ASP A 67 -17.44 -14.44 -4.44
CA ASP A 67 -18.68 -13.67 -4.37
C ASP A 67 -19.02 -13.11 -5.76
N MET A 68 -19.97 -13.78 -6.44
CA MET A 68 -20.41 -13.37 -7.78
C MET A 68 -21.30 -12.13 -7.74
N ALA A 69 -22.01 -11.89 -6.62
CA ALA A 69 -22.87 -10.72 -6.47
C ALA A 69 -22.07 -9.42 -6.45
N LYS A 70 -20.93 -9.43 -5.77
CA LYS A 70 -20.03 -8.26 -5.63
C LYS A 70 -18.80 -8.35 -6.53
N ARG A 71 -18.68 -9.42 -7.32
CA ARG A 71 -17.52 -9.71 -8.18
C ARG A 71 -16.22 -9.59 -7.39
N LYS A 72 -16.13 -10.31 -6.29
CA LYS A 72 -15.00 -10.25 -5.38
C LYS A 72 -14.57 -11.64 -4.95
N ILE A 73 -13.28 -11.88 -4.88
CA ILE A 73 -12.67 -13.03 -4.24
C ILE A 73 -12.15 -12.61 -2.87
N TRP A 74 -12.28 -13.50 -1.89
CA TRP A 74 -11.91 -13.21 -0.51
C TRP A 74 -11.32 -14.43 0.19
N ILE A 75 -10.28 -14.22 0.99
CA ILE A 75 -9.74 -15.23 1.90
C ILE A 75 -9.96 -14.73 3.32
N HIS A 76 -10.57 -15.55 4.16
CA HIS A 76 -10.72 -15.30 5.59
C HIS A 76 -10.05 -16.42 6.38
N SER A 77 -9.17 -16.06 7.31
CA SER A 77 -8.44 -17.01 8.14
C SER A 77 -8.57 -16.65 9.62
N ASN A 78 -8.50 -17.67 10.49
CA ASN A 78 -8.56 -17.48 11.94
C ASN A 78 -7.73 -18.55 12.67
N GLY A 79 -7.34 -18.26 13.92
CA GLY A 79 -6.59 -19.15 14.78
C GLY A 79 -5.12 -19.33 14.36
N GLU A 80 -4.60 -20.55 14.46
CA GLU A 80 -3.18 -20.82 14.15
C GLU A 80 -2.84 -20.58 12.68
N ILE A 81 -3.76 -20.91 11.74
CA ILE A 81 -3.58 -20.64 10.31
C ILE A 81 -3.41 -19.13 10.04
N TYR A 82 -4.11 -18.27 10.78
CA TYR A 82 -4.00 -16.82 10.62
C TYR A 82 -2.60 -16.27 10.96
N LYS A 83 -1.84 -16.95 11.81
CA LYS A 83 -0.45 -16.56 12.09
C LYS A 83 0.44 -16.64 10.85
N THR A 84 0.08 -17.49 9.89
CA THR A 84 0.78 -17.67 8.61
C THR A 84 0.05 -16.97 7.46
N ILE A 85 -1.25 -17.22 7.32
CA ILE A 85 -2.10 -16.60 6.28
C ILE A 85 -2.74 -15.36 6.89
N THR A 86 -1.93 -14.32 7.07
CA THR A 86 -2.36 -13.02 7.58
C THR A 86 -3.17 -12.27 6.51
N GLU A 87 -3.84 -11.18 6.88
CA GLU A 87 -4.54 -10.29 5.96
C GLU A 87 -3.64 -9.88 4.78
N SER A 88 -2.39 -9.49 5.04
CA SER A 88 -1.44 -9.11 3.99
C SER A 88 -1.12 -10.25 3.02
N TYR A 89 -1.07 -11.49 3.50
CA TYR A 89 -0.88 -12.65 2.63
C TYR A 89 -2.17 -13.00 1.88
N ALA A 90 -3.34 -12.86 2.52
CA ALA A 90 -4.64 -13.04 1.87
C ALA A 90 -4.79 -12.05 0.69
N ASP A 91 -4.47 -10.77 0.89
CA ASP A 91 -4.42 -9.76 -0.19
C ASP A 91 -3.42 -10.15 -1.28
N THR A 92 -2.22 -10.58 -0.90
CA THR A 92 -1.19 -11.00 -1.87
C THR A 92 -1.67 -12.19 -2.73
N ILE A 93 -2.30 -13.18 -2.11
CA ILE A 93 -2.83 -14.35 -2.83
C ILE A 93 -3.95 -13.90 -3.78
N THR A 94 -4.90 -13.11 -3.30
CA THR A 94 -6.02 -12.63 -4.12
C THR A 94 -5.54 -11.73 -5.28
N ASP A 95 -4.54 -10.89 -5.06
CA ASP A 95 -3.86 -10.11 -6.09
C ASP A 95 -3.17 -10.98 -7.15
N ASN A 96 -2.66 -12.15 -6.76
CA ASN A 96 -2.02 -13.08 -7.71
C ASN A 96 -3.03 -13.84 -8.58
N ILE A 97 -4.27 -14.01 -8.12
CA ILE A 97 -5.24 -14.93 -8.74
C ILE A 97 -6.47 -14.25 -9.35
N TYR A 98 -6.77 -12.97 -9.06
CA TYR A 98 -7.99 -12.30 -9.53
C TYR A 98 -8.17 -12.35 -11.05
N THR A 99 -7.08 -12.39 -11.80
CA THR A 99 -7.12 -12.49 -13.27
C THR A 99 -7.78 -13.77 -13.77
N TYR A 100 -7.66 -14.88 -13.03
CA TYR A 100 -8.36 -16.12 -13.36
C TYR A 100 -9.87 -15.96 -13.15
N ALA A 101 -10.29 -15.35 -12.04
CA ALA A 101 -11.71 -15.06 -11.78
C ALA A 101 -12.28 -14.10 -12.85
N SER A 102 -11.53 -13.07 -13.26
CA SER A 102 -11.93 -12.16 -14.35
C SER A 102 -12.13 -12.88 -15.70
N LYS A 103 -11.36 -13.93 -15.96
CA LYS A 103 -11.46 -14.77 -17.16
C LYS A 103 -12.49 -15.89 -17.02
N LYS A 104 -13.19 -15.99 -15.88
CA LYS A 104 -14.13 -17.08 -15.55
C LYS A 104 -13.46 -18.45 -15.37
N GLU A 105 -12.17 -18.47 -15.12
CA GLU A 105 -11.38 -19.68 -14.85
C GLU A 105 -11.42 -19.97 -13.34
N TYR A 106 -12.62 -20.26 -12.80
CA TYR A 106 -12.85 -20.31 -11.35
C TYR A 106 -12.13 -21.47 -10.67
N TYR A 107 -11.98 -22.60 -11.33
CA TYR A 107 -11.18 -23.71 -10.81
C TYR A 107 -9.70 -23.29 -10.68
N ASN A 108 -9.12 -22.68 -11.72
CA ASN A 108 -7.74 -22.19 -11.65
C ASN A 108 -7.57 -21.12 -10.55
N CYS A 109 -8.58 -20.26 -10.37
CA CYS A 109 -8.59 -19.30 -9.30
C CYS A 109 -8.52 -19.96 -7.92
N ALA A 110 -9.40 -20.93 -7.65
CA ALA A 110 -9.47 -21.64 -6.37
C ALA A 110 -8.23 -22.52 -6.12
N SER A 111 -7.80 -23.29 -7.13
CA SER A 111 -6.64 -24.17 -6.99
C SER A 111 -5.37 -23.37 -6.71
N LYS A 112 -5.17 -22.22 -7.41
CA LYS A 112 -4.00 -21.35 -7.18
C LYS A 112 -4.08 -20.61 -5.84
N ALA A 113 -5.27 -20.34 -5.29
CA ALA A 113 -5.41 -19.85 -3.92
C ALA A 113 -4.88 -20.88 -2.92
N PHE A 114 -5.41 -22.10 -2.95
CA PHE A 114 -5.02 -23.14 -2.02
C PHE A 114 -3.57 -23.63 -2.20
N GLU A 115 -3.03 -23.66 -3.44
CA GLU A 115 -1.61 -23.93 -3.66
C GLU A 115 -0.72 -22.89 -2.92
N GLN A 116 -1.07 -21.60 -3.00
CA GLN A 116 -0.30 -20.55 -2.33
C GLN A 116 -0.49 -20.58 -0.81
N GLU A 117 -1.71 -20.85 -0.32
CA GLU A 117 -1.94 -21.07 1.12
C GLU A 117 -1.10 -22.24 1.64
N LEU A 118 -1.10 -23.37 0.94
CA LEU A 118 -0.32 -24.55 1.31
C LEU A 118 1.18 -24.27 1.28
N ALA A 119 1.66 -23.51 0.27
CA ALA A 119 3.05 -23.11 0.19
C ALA A 119 3.48 -22.28 1.40
N LEU A 120 2.66 -21.31 1.80
CA LEU A 120 2.90 -20.49 3.00
C LEU A 120 2.90 -21.34 4.28
N LEU A 121 1.94 -22.25 4.43
CA LEU A 121 1.84 -23.14 5.59
C LEU A 121 3.04 -24.10 5.69
N LYS A 122 3.63 -24.48 4.56
CA LYS A 122 4.89 -25.24 4.49
C LYS A 122 6.15 -24.38 4.69
N GLY A 123 5.99 -23.06 4.96
CA GLY A 123 7.11 -22.12 5.16
C GLY A 123 7.77 -21.61 3.88
N SER A 124 7.17 -21.88 2.71
CA SER A 124 7.66 -21.38 1.44
C SER A 124 7.19 -19.94 1.19
N LYS A 125 7.92 -19.19 0.36
CA LYS A 125 7.51 -17.84 -0.05
C LYS A 125 6.63 -17.92 -1.30
N ILE A 126 5.59 -17.09 -1.34
CA ILE A 126 4.76 -16.89 -2.53
C ILE A 126 5.22 -15.67 -3.32
N ARG A 127 4.83 -15.61 -4.60
CA ARG A 127 5.10 -14.45 -5.44
C ARG A 127 4.37 -13.23 -4.90
N GLN A 128 5.10 -12.12 -4.74
CA GLN A 128 4.53 -10.84 -4.35
C GLN A 128 4.19 -10.06 -5.63
N PRO A 129 2.96 -9.56 -5.80
CA PRO A 129 2.64 -8.70 -6.94
C PRO A 129 3.46 -7.42 -6.84
N MET A 130 4.04 -7.02 -7.97
CA MET A 130 4.85 -5.81 -8.02
C MET A 130 3.92 -4.59 -7.94
N LYS A 131 3.95 -3.85 -6.85
CA LYS A 131 3.17 -2.62 -6.67
C LYS A 131 3.81 -1.50 -7.51
N TYR A 132 3.54 -1.48 -8.80
CA TYR A 132 4.13 -0.54 -9.77
C TYR A 132 3.98 0.92 -9.34
N THR A 133 2.81 1.31 -8.82
CA THR A 133 2.53 2.67 -8.37
C THR A 133 3.45 3.13 -7.25
N SER A 134 3.68 2.30 -6.23
CA SER A 134 4.59 2.64 -5.12
C SER A 134 6.06 2.63 -5.57
N ASN A 135 6.44 1.72 -6.46
CA ASN A 135 7.79 1.66 -7.01
C ASN A 135 8.09 2.87 -7.91
N ILE A 136 7.13 3.31 -8.74
CA ILE A 136 7.24 4.53 -9.55
C ILE A 136 7.38 5.76 -8.65
N LEU A 137 6.55 5.87 -7.61
CA LEU A 137 6.62 6.98 -6.65
C LEU A 137 7.99 7.01 -5.94
N LEU A 138 8.46 5.85 -5.46
CA LEU A 138 9.77 5.72 -4.83
C LEU A 138 10.91 6.11 -5.79
N ALA A 139 10.86 5.63 -7.03
CA ALA A 139 11.85 5.98 -8.06
C ALA A 139 11.87 7.48 -8.34
N LEU A 140 10.70 8.13 -8.39
CA LEU A 140 10.57 9.58 -8.60
C LEU A 140 11.17 10.37 -7.42
N ILE A 141 10.90 9.93 -6.18
CA ILE A 141 11.49 10.54 -4.97
C ILE A 141 13.02 10.42 -5.00
N ILE A 142 13.56 9.24 -5.31
CA ILE A 142 15.01 9.02 -5.40
C ILE A 142 15.61 9.90 -6.49
N ALA A 143 14.97 10.00 -7.66
CA ALA A 143 15.43 10.85 -8.76
C ALA A 143 15.46 12.34 -8.37
N LEU A 144 14.47 12.84 -7.63
CA LEU A 144 14.45 14.20 -7.11
C LEU A 144 15.59 14.47 -6.13
N PHE A 145 15.84 13.55 -5.19
CA PHE A 145 16.96 13.68 -4.25
C PHE A 145 18.32 13.62 -4.94
N ALA A 146 18.48 12.73 -5.92
CA ALA A 146 19.70 12.64 -6.70
C ALA A 146 19.96 13.93 -7.49
N ASN A 147 18.92 14.44 -8.17
CA ASN A 147 19.01 15.73 -8.89
C ASN A 147 19.34 16.88 -7.95
N TYR A 148 18.65 16.99 -6.80
CA TYR A 148 18.95 18.01 -5.80
C TYR A 148 20.40 17.90 -5.30
N GLY A 149 20.89 16.69 -5.03
CA GLY A 149 22.28 16.45 -4.62
C GLY A 149 23.29 16.90 -5.67
N ILE A 150 23.06 16.54 -6.94
CA ILE A 150 23.91 16.94 -8.08
C ILE A 150 23.92 18.47 -8.23
N VAL A 151 22.76 19.10 -8.25
CA VAL A 151 22.65 20.56 -8.35
C VAL A 151 23.38 21.22 -7.18
N ARG A 152 23.22 20.74 -5.95
CA ARG A 152 23.90 21.28 -4.77
C ARG A 152 25.41 21.10 -4.83
N LEU A 153 25.91 20.02 -5.40
CA LEU A 153 27.35 19.78 -5.59
C LEU A 153 27.93 20.68 -6.67
N LEU A 154 27.23 20.83 -7.80
CA LEU A 154 27.67 21.67 -8.92
C LEU A 154 27.52 23.15 -8.63
N THR A 155 26.49 23.57 -7.88
CA THR A 155 26.24 24.98 -7.51
C THR A 155 26.94 25.42 -6.23
N LYS A 156 27.90 24.66 -5.69
CA LYS A 156 28.83 25.17 -4.69
C LYS A 156 29.72 26.25 -5.34
N GLN A 157 29.11 27.32 -5.79
CA GLN A 157 29.81 28.51 -6.19
C GLN A 157 30.56 29.07 -4.97
N LYS A 158 31.87 29.15 -5.08
CA LYS A 158 32.67 29.89 -4.11
C LYS A 158 32.09 31.29 -4.02
N LYS A 159 31.54 31.68 -2.88
CA LYS A 159 31.08 33.07 -2.66
C LYS A 159 32.19 33.98 -3.11
N PRO A 160 31.97 34.87 -4.09
CA PRO A 160 33.03 35.78 -4.56
C PRO A 160 33.51 36.58 -3.36
N LYS A 161 34.81 36.68 -3.19
CA LYS A 161 35.38 37.49 -2.10
C LYS A 161 34.92 38.94 -2.31
N SER A 162 34.54 39.63 -1.24
CA SER A 162 34.03 41.02 -1.30
C SER A 162 34.93 41.96 -2.15
N LYS A 163 36.23 41.72 -2.17
CA LYS A 163 37.17 42.42 -3.07
C LYS A 163 36.89 42.22 -4.57
N GLN A 164 36.39 41.05 -5.00
CA GLN A 164 36.07 40.79 -6.42
C GLN A 164 34.78 41.46 -6.87
N LEU A 165 33.82 41.59 -5.97
CA LEU A 165 32.56 42.30 -6.24
C LEU A 165 32.80 43.80 -6.37
N ILE A 166 33.68 44.37 -5.52
CA ILE A 166 34.04 45.79 -5.55
C ILE A 166 34.85 46.13 -6.79
N SER A 167 35.82 45.29 -7.19
CA SER A 167 36.62 45.55 -8.39
C SER A 167 35.78 45.46 -9.69
N GLY A 168 34.74 44.59 -9.74
CA GLY A 168 33.83 44.50 -10.90
C GLY A 168 32.89 45.70 -11.02
N ALA A 169 32.53 46.33 -9.90
CA ALA A 169 31.66 47.52 -9.88
C ALA A 169 32.40 48.83 -10.20
N PHE A 170 33.75 48.86 -10.04
CA PHE A 170 34.57 50.05 -10.27
C PHE A 170 35.37 50.04 -11.56
N VAL A 171 34.96 49.25 -12.55
CA VAL A 171 35.59 49.29 -13.86
C VAL A 171 35.27 50.59 -14.58
N HIS A 172 36.22 51.53 -14.55
CA HIS A 172 36.33 52.74 -15.36
C HIS A 172 35.33 53.89 -15.12
N GLN A 173 35.42 54.51 -13.96
CA GLN A 173 35.20 55.96 -13.92
C GLN A 173 36.52 56.66 -13.51
N ALA A 174 37.26 57.12 -14.49
CA ALA A 174 38.34 58.05 -14.25
C ALA A 174 37.73 59.42 -13.99
N PHE A 175 37.61 59.79 -12.71
CA PHE A 175 37.17 61.13 -12.32
C PHE A 175 38.39 62.06 -12.48
N ASN A 176 38.46 62.72 -13.59
CA ASN A 176 39.40 63.80 -13.77
C ASN A 176 38.85 65.09 -13.13
N GLY A 177 39.42 65.46 -12.00
CA GLY A 177 39.30 66.80 -11.47
C GLY A 177 38.04 67.23 -10.73
N THR A 178 37.34 66.33 -10.09
CA THR A 178 36.19 66.69 -9.24
C THR A 178 36.62 66.98 -7.80
N GLN A 179 36.45 68.21 -7.37
CA GLN A 179 36.55 68.59 -5.96
C GLN A 179 35.26 68.17 -5.25
N PHE A 180 35.35 67.34 -4.23
CA PHE A 180 34.22 67.02 -3.39
C PHE A 180 34.09 67.98 -2.22
N GLN A 181 33.02 68.73 -2.20
CA GLN A 181 32.65 69.55 -1.05
C GLN A 181 31.63 68.82 -0.20
N PHE A 182 31.97 68.51 1.04
CA PHE A 182 31.05 67.86 1.98
C PHE A 182 29.99 68.89 2.40
N ILE A 183 28.69 68.62 2.05
CA ILE A 183 27.62 69.60 2.27
C ILE A 183 26.84 69.29 3.54
N ASN A 184 26.57 68.01 3.82
CA ASN A 184 25.83 67.66 5.05
C ASN A 184 25.81 66.12 5.25
N GLN A 185 25.68 65.68 6.52
CA GLN A 185 25.45 64.30 6.88
C GLN A 185 24.17 64.20 7.69
N THR A 186 23.09 63.68 7.10
CA THR A 186 21.84 63.41 7.79
C THR A 186 21.83 61.98 8.26
N ARG A 187 21.82 61.76 9.55
CA ARG A 187 21.60 60.44 10.15
C ARG A 187 20.10 60.19 10.29
N VAL A 188 19.53 59.32 9.50
CA VAL A 188 18.17 58.85 9.68
C VAL A 188 18.20 57.61 10.59
N TYR A 189 17.59 57.72 11.75
CA TYR A 189 17.39 56.61 12.67
C TYR A 189 16.16 55.82 12.23
N SER A 190 16.36 54.56 11.79
CA SER A 190 15.28 53.64 11.53
C SER A 190 15.17 52.65 12.70
N PRO A 191 14.13 52.75 13.53
CA PRO A 191 13.95 51.75 14.57
C PRO A 191 13.57 50.37 13.96
N PRO A 192 13.99 49.25 14.56
CA PRO A 192 13.62 47.93 14.09
C PRO A 192 12.13 47.71 14.27
N SER A 193 11.42 47.40 13.19
CA SER A 193 10.03 46.98 13.24
C SER A 193 9.94 45.55 13.78
N SER A 194 9.33 45.39 14.95
CA SER A 194 8.95 44.10 15.50
C SER A 194 7.76 43.53 14.71
N SER A 195 8.01 42.65 13.76
CA SER A 195 6.94 41.85 13.13
C SER A 195 6.67 40.64 13.99
N GLY A 196 5.54 40.66 14.72
CA GLY A 196 5.00 39.47 15.37
C GLY A 196 4.52 38.46 14.32
N GLY A 197 5.20 37.37 14.21
CA GLY A 197 4.78 36.24 13.38
C GLY A 197 3.78 35.37 14.14
N SER A 198 2.55 35.32 13.68
CA SER A 198 1.60 34.31 14.09
C SER A 198 1.67 33.15 13.12
N SER A 199 2.21 32.05 13.57
CA SER A 199 2.21 30.78 12.87
C SER A 199 0.91 30.03 13.13
N SER A 200 0.09 29.86 12.12
CA SER A 200 -1.01 28.89 12.14
C SER A 200 -0.62 27.65 11.37
N SER A 201 -0.31 26.61 12.09
CA SER A 201 -0.09 25.28 11.54
C SER A 201 -1.44 24.57 11.39
N GLY A 202 -1.92 24.43 10.19
CA GLY A 202 -3.03 23.54 9.84
C GLY A 202 -2.50 22.24 9.28
N GLY A 203 -2.25 21.25 10.13
CA GLY A 203 -1.96 19.89 9.71
C GLY A 203 -3.26 19.07 9.64
N GLY A 204 -3.79 18.85 8.47
CA GLY A 204 -4.87 17.92 8.20
C GLY A 204 -4.29 16.58 7.78
N SER A 205 -4.15 15.65 8.69
CA SER A 205 -3.90 14.25 8.35
C SER A 205 -5.23 13.52 8.29
N SER A 206 -5.66 13.19 7.09
CA SER A 206 -6.74 12.26 6.84
C SER A 206 -6.25 10.84 7.04
N SER A 207 -6.43 10.29 8.21
CA SER A 207 -6.30 8.87 8.45
C SER A 207 -7.55 8.16 7.95
N SER A 208 -7.42 7.38 6.88
CA SER A 208 -8.41 6.39 6.50
C SER A 208 -8.40 5.31 7.58
N GLY A 209 -9.41 5.33 8.43
CA GLY A 209 -9.63 4.32 9.44
C GLY A 209 -10.01 3.01 8.82
N GLY A 210 -9.11 2.04 8.84
CA GLY A 210 -9.45 0.64 8.72
C GLY A 210 -10.16 0.24 10.01
N GLY A 211 -11.43 -0.16 9.91
CA GLY A 211 -12.21 -0.68 11.01
C GLY A 211 -11.63 -2.00 11.47
N GLY A 212 -10.85 -1.99 12.52
CA GLY A 212 -10.41 -3.18 13.21
C GLY A 212 -11.55 -3.73 14.02
N SER A 213 -12.12 -4.87 13.64
CA SER A 213 -12.97 -5.66 14.50
C SER A 213 -12.10 -6.33 15.56
N SER A 214 -12.11 -5.77 16.76
CA SER A 214 -11.50 -6.35 17.94
C SER A 214 -12.26 -7.59 18.39
N GLY A 215 -11.67 -8.77 18.27
CA GLY A 215 -12.19 -9.95 18.91
C GLY A 215 -11.82 -11.28 18.27
N GLY A 216 -10.63 -11.79 18.58
CA GLY A 216 -10.18 -13.12 18.17
C GLY A 216 -9.35 -13.07 16.90
N GLY A 217 -8.09 -13.56 17.01
CA GLY A 217 -7.04 -13.43 16.02
C GLY A 217 -7.36 -14.02 14.65
N GLY A 218 -8.20 -13.36 13.90
CA GLY A 218 -8.56 -13.70 12.52
C GLY A 218 -8.73 -12.43 11.69
N GLY A 219 -8.67 -12.58 10.39
CA GLY A 219 -8.83 -11.52 9.41
C GLY A 219 -8.82 -12.09 8.01
N GLY A 220 -9.06 -11.23 7.04
CA GLY A 220 -9.11 -11.62 5.65
C GLY A 220 -8.65 -10.53 4.70
N GLY A 221 -8.45 -10.91 3.46
CA GLY A 221 -8.10 -10.02 2.37
C GLY A 221 -8.75 -10.45 1.07
N GLY A 222 -8.91 -9.53 0.13
CA GLY A 222 -9.57 -9.85 -1.11
C GLY A 222 -9.39 -8.85 -2.25
N HIS A 223 -9.73 -9.28 -3.44
CA HIS A 223 -9.62 -8.52 -4.67
C HIS A 223 -10.93 -8.56 -5.48
N SER A 224 -11.24 -7.46 -6.17
CA SER A 224 -12.36 -7.41 -7.13
C SER A 224 -11.90 -7.93 -8.49
N PHE A 225 -12.80 -8.55 -9.28
CA PHE A 225 -12.54 -9.12 -10.58
C PHE A 225 -13.64 -8.83 -11.60
#